data_7b4fa80aa955c06c49eeff8eeddf23db
#
_entry.id   7b4fa80aa955c06c49eeff8eeddf23db
#
_cell.length_a   1.000
_cell.length_b   1.000
_cell.length_c   1.000
_cell.angle_alpha   90.00
_cell.angle_beta   90.00
_cell.angle_gamma   90.00
#
_symmetry.space_group_name_H-M   'P 1'
#
loop_
_entity.id
_entity.type
_entity.pdbx_description
1 polymer ?
#
loop_
_entity_poly.entity_id
_entity_poly.type
_entity_poly.pdbx_seq_one_letter_code
_entity_poly.pdbx_strand_id
1 'polypeptide(L)'
;MLVIAGCTVTQHLQPVDADLVVAQQRIPGITMAELQNGYKIYTIKCSACHRLHDPKEYISDKWKTILDEMFIKAKISDDRQKQLVTDFLVAKSR
;
A
#
# COMPACT_ATOMS: atom_id res chain seq x y z
N MET A 1 -2.51 -26.62 7.35
CA MET A 1 -2.36 -26.10 6.92
C MET A 1 -3.00 -25.26 6.60
N LEU A 2 -3.28 -24.78 6.55
CA LEU A 2 -3.86 -24.15 6.33
C LEU A 2 -3.99 -22.92 6.42
N VAL A 3 -3.97 -22.23 6.79
CA VAL A 3 -3.82 -21.02 7.02
C VAL A 3 -3.23 -20.20 6.03
N ILE A 4 -2.99 -20.68 5.02
CA ILE A 4 -2.41 -20.13 3.95
C ILE A 4 -3.26 -19.16 3.20
N ALA A 5 -4.57 -19.25 3.34
CA ALA A 5 -5.47 -18.34 2.64
C ALA A 5 -5.18 -16.88 2.94
N GLY A 6 -4.89 -16.55 4.20
CA GLY A 6 -4.57 -15.18 4.58
C GLY A 6 -3.28 -14.68 3.97
N CYS A 7 -2.26 -15.53 3.94
CA CYS A 7 -0.99 -15.18 3.32
C CYS A 7 -1.14 -14.97 1.82
N THR A 8 -1.95 -15.79 1.18
CA THR A 8 -2.18 -15.67 -0.26
C THR A 8 -2.83 -14.34 -0.61
N VAL A 9 -3.77 -13.88 0.21
CA VAL A 9 -4.44 -12.61 -0.02
C VAL A 9 -3.47 -11.45 0.03
N THR A 10 -2.58 -11.44 1.02
CA THR A 10 -1.60 -10.36 1.13
C THR A 10 -0.52 -10.46 0.06
N GLN A 11 -0.11 -11.67 -0.32
CA GLN A 11 0.87 -11.84 -1.38
C GLN A 11 0.37 -11.32 -2.73
N HIS A 12 -0.93 -11.38 -2.95
CA HIS A 12 -1.54 -10.83 -4.16
C HIS A 12 -1.24 -9.33 -4.34
N LEU A 13 -1.01 -8.62 -3.26
CA LEU A 13 -0.74 -7.18 -3.29
C LEU A 13 0.75 -6.86 -3.42
N GLN A 14 1.63 -7.86 -3.37
CA GLN A 14 3.07 -7.62 -3.42
C GLN A 14 3.47 -6.95 -4.73
N PRO A 15 4.31 -5.89 -4.68
CA PRO A 15 4.74 -5.21 -5.91
C PRO A 15 5.54 -6.13 -6.82
N VAL A 16 5.26 -6.03 -8.11
CA VAL A 16 5.99 -6.75 -9.15
C VAL A 16 6.56 -5.73 -10.15
N ASP A 17 7.37 -6.19 -11.09
CA ASP A 17 8.03 -5.28 -12.02
C ASP A 17 7.07 -4.39 -12.80
N ALA A 18 5.93 -4.92 -13.20
CA ALA A 18 4.91 -4.14 -13.90
C ALA A 18 4.37 -3.00 -13.05
N ASP A 19 4.29 -3.21 -11.74
CA ASP A 19 3.86 -2.16 -10.81
C ASP A 19 4.87 -1.03 -10.76
N LEU A 20 6.16 -1.36 -10.85
CA LEU A 20 7.21 -0.35 -10.83
C LEU A 20 7.14 0.55 -12.06
N VAL A 21 6.85 -0.02 -13.22
CA VAL A 21 6.70 0.76 -14.45
C VAL A 21 5.59 1.79 -14.30
N VAL A 22 4.43 1.36 -13.82
CA VAL A 22 3.29 2.25 -13.58
C VAL A 22 3.64 3.28 -12.51
N ALA A 23 4.28 2.83 -11.44
CA ALA A 23 4.63 3.71 -10.33
C ALA A 23 5.55 4.84 -10.77
N GLN A 24 6.53 4.55 -11.61
CA GLN A 24 7.47 5.57 -12.08
C GLN A 24 6.81 6.60 -12.99
N GLN A 25 5.73 6.24 -13.64
CA GLN A 25 4.94 7.19 -14.42
C GLN A 25 4.18 8.16 -13.51
N ARG A 26 3.74 7.69 -12.36
CA ARG A 26 2.96 8.49 -11.41
C ARG A 26 3.83 9.21 -10.39
N ILE A 27 4.94 8.60 -10.02
CA ILE A 27 5.85 9.10 -8.98
C ILE A 27 7.27 8.96 -9.53
N PRO A 28 7.77 9.96 -10.27
CA PRO A 28 9.10 9.87 -10.87
C PRO A 28 10.18 9.59 -9.83
N GLY A 29 11.07 8.65 -10.14
CA GLY A 29 12.17 8.31 -9.26
C GLY A 29 11.90 7.28 -8.18
N ILE A 30 10.66 6.80 -8.07
CA ILE A 30 10.35 5.79 -7.06
C ILE A 30 11.08 4.48 -7.40
N THR A 31 11.51 3.78 -6.35
CA THR A 31 12.25 2.52 -6.49
C THR A 31 11.39 1.34 -6.08
N MET A 32 11.80 0.13 -6.51
CA MET A 32 11.13 -1.09 -6.07
C MET A 32 11.23 -1.26 -4.56
N ALA A 33 12.38 -0.90 -3.96
CA ALA A 33 12.56 -1.00 -2.52
C ALA A 33 11.53 -0.13 -1.79
N GLU A 34 11.24 1.06 -2.29
CA GLU A 34 10.23 1.94 -1.71
C GLU A 34 8.83 1.34 -1.82
N LEU A 35 8.50 0.75 -2.98
CA LEU A 35 7.22 0.08 -3.15
C LEU A 35 7.07 -1.09 -2.19
N GLN A 36 8.13 -1.88 -2.03
CA GLN A 36 8.10 -3.03 -1.13
C GLN A 36 7.97 -2.61 0.32
N ASN A 37 8.62 -1.53 0.72
CA ASN A 37 8.50 -1.01 2.07
C ASN A 37 7.08 -0.49 2.34
N GLY A 38 6.49 0.21 1.39
CA GLY A 38 5.10 0.65 1.49
C GLY A 38 4.14 -0.51 1.63
N TYR A 39 4.35 -1.56 0.82
CA TYR A 39 3.57 -2.78 0.90
C TYR A 39 3.63 -3.40 2.30
N LYS A 40 4.83 -3.51 2.86
CA LYS A 40 5.01 -4.09 4.19
C LYS A 40 4.27 -3.31 5.26
N ILE A 41 4.39 -1.99 5.23
CA ILE A 41 3.72 -1.15 6.22
C ILE A 41 2.21 -1.30 6.07
N TYR A 42 1.71 -1.25 4.85
CA TYR A 42 0.28 -1.38 4.58
C TYR A 42 -0.26 -2.71 5.11
N THR A 43 0.41 -3.81 4.79
CA THR A 43 -0.08 -5.13 5.18
C THR A 43 0.01 -5.37 6.67
N ILE A 44 1.02 -4.82 7.35
CA ILE A 44 1.21 -5.05 8.78
C ILE A 44 0.37 -4.09 9.61
N LYS A 45 0.43 -2.79 9.31
CA LYS A 45 -0.20 -1.78 10.14
C LYS A 45 -1.69 -1.64 9.87
N CYS A 46 -2.08 -1.67 8.62
CA CYS A 46 -3.48 -1.41 8.27
C CYS A 46 -4.38 -2.62 8.47
N SER A 47 -3.83 -3.83 8.41
CA SER A 47 -4.62 -5.04 8.65
C SER A 47 -4.95 -5.27 10.11
N ALA A 48 -4.34 -4.50 11.01
CA ALA A 48 -4.52 -4.71 12.45
C ALA A 48 -5.95 -4.44 12.93
N CYS A 49 -6.67 -3.57 12.23
CA CYS A 49 -8.01 -3.15 12.65
C CYS A 49 -9.15 -3.77 11.84
N HIS A 50 -8.90 -4.06 10.58
CA HIS A 50 -9.92 -4.62 9.70
C HIS A 50 -9.26 -5.26 8.49
N ARG A 51 -10.10 -5.87 7.63
CA ARG A 51 -9.60 -6.47 6.41
C ARG A 51 -9.00 -5.40 5.50
N LEU A 52 -7.87 -5.73 4.86
CA LEU A 52 -7.24 -4.83 3.93
C LEU A 52 -8.10 -4.62 2.68
N HIS A 53 -8.10 -3.40 2.19
CA HIS A 53 -8.71 -3.07 0.91
C HIS A 53 -7.72 -3.36 -0.21
N ASP A 54 -8.23 -3.82 -1.34
CA ASP A 54 -7.42 -3.94 -2.55
C ASP A 54 -7.11 -2.51 -3.02
N PRO A 55 -5.84 -2.20 -3.32
CA PRO A 55 -5.52 -0.85 -3.81
C PRO A 55 -6.33 -0.39 -5.01
N LYS A 56 -6.83 -1.33 -5.82
CA LYS A 56 -7.62 -0.98 -6.99
C LYS A 56 -9.07 -0.65 -6.69
N GLU A 57 -9.49 -0.72 -5.44
CA GLU A 57 -10.85 -0.30 -5.07
C GLU A 57 -11.06 1.19 -5.26
N TYR A 58 -9.99 1.98 -5.20
CA TYR A 58 -10.08 3.44 -5.29
C TYR A 58 -9.05 4.00 -6.27
N ILE A 59 -9.36 5.18 -6.82
CA ILE A 59 -8.37 5.94 -7.59
C ILE A 59 -7.40 6.63 -6.64
N SER A 60 -6.29 7.12 -7.17
CA SER A 60 -5.21 7.70 -6.36
C SER A 60 -5.69 8.84 -5.46
N ASP A 61 -6.49 9.77 -5.98
CA ASP A 61 -6.95 10.91 -5.20
C ASP A 61 -7.82 10.48 -4.04
N LYS A 62 -8.66 9.45 -4.25
CA LYS A 62 -9.51 8.94 -3.19
C LYS A 62 -8.68 8.28 -2.10
N TRP A 63 -7.63 7.55 -2.49
CA TRP A 63 -6.72 6.96 -1.52
C TRP A 63 -6.08 7.99 -0.61
N LYS A 64 -5.66 9.12 -1.17
CA LYS A 64 -5.04 10.18 -0.37
C LYS A 64 -5.98 10.71 0.71
N THR A 65 -7.25 10.86 0.36
CA THR A 65 -8.26 11.30 1.32
C THR A 65 -8.51 10.25 2.41
N ILE A 66 -8.62 8.99 2.01
CA ILE A 66 -8.84 7.89 2.96
C ILE A 66 -7.67 7.76 3.92
N LEU A 67 -6.45 7.90 3.42
CA LEU A 67 -5.25 7.71 4.22
C LEU A 67 -5.11 8.74 5.33
N ASP A 68 -5.57 9.96 5.13
CA ASP A 68 -5.52 10.99 6.17
C ASP A 68 -6.17 10.50 7.46
N GLU A 69 -7.31 9.83 7.34
CA GLU A 69 -8.00 9.29 8.51
C GLU A 69 -7.37 7.98 8.96
N MET A 70 -6.97 7.13 8.03
CA MET A 70 -6.43 5.82 8.37
C MET A 70 -5.09 5.90 9.08
N PHE A 71 -4.27 6.89 8.76
CA PHE A 71 -2.99 7.07 9.45
C PHE A 71 -3.21 7.35 10.94
N ILE A 72 -4.25 8.10 11.26
CA ILE A 72 -4.58 8.38 12.66
C ILE A 72 -5.01 7.08 13.35
N LYS A 73 -5.90 6.32 12.71
CA LYS A 73 -6.43 5.09 13.29
C LYS A 73 -5.36 4.01 13.43
N ALA A 74 -4.45 3.93 12.48
CA ALA A 74 -3.36 2.94 12.50
C ALA A 74 -2.16 3.41 13.33
N LYS A 75 -2.23 4.64 13.85
CA LYS A 75 -1.16 5.23 14.66
C LYS A 75 0.16 5.33 13.90
N ILE A 76 0.08 5.68 12.64
CA ILE A 76 1.26 5.94 11.81
C ILE A 76 1.46 7.45 11.80
N SER A 77 2.50 7.91 12.48
CA SER A 77 2.79 9.35 12.57
C SER A 77 4.09 9.74 11.87
N ASP A 78 4.92 8.78 11.55
CA ASP A 78 6.20 9.04 10.87
C ASP A 78 5.94 9.44 9.41
N ASP A 79 6.45 10.60 9.01
CA ASP A 79 6.20 11.13 7.67
C ASP A 79 6.74 10.23 6.57
N ARG A 80 7.88 9.60 6.80
CA ARG A 80 8.46 8.69 5.82
C ARG A 80 7.59 7.46 5.63
N GLN A 81 7.06 6.90 6.71
CA GLN A 81 6.15 5.75 6.62
C GLN A 81 4.86 6.13 5.90
N LYS A 82 4.31 7.30 6.20
CA LYS A 82 3.12 7.79 5.50
C LYS A 82 3.37 7.90 4.01
N GLN A 83 4.52 8.44 3.62
CA GLN A 83 4.86 8.60 2.22
C GLN A 83 4.99 7.25 1.52
N LEU A 84 5.66 6.29 2.17
CA LEU A 84 5.84 4.96 1.59
C LEU A 84 4.51 4.25 1.35
N VAL A 85 3.60 4.32 2.30
CA VAL A 85 2.27 3.72 2.16
C VAL A 85 1.47 4.41 1.07
N THR A 86 1.50 5.74 1.06
CA THR A 86 0.79 6.53 0.04
C THR A 86 1.30 6.17 -1.34
N ASP A 87 2.61 6.13 -1.53
CA ASP A 87 3.21 5.84 -2.82
C ASP A 87 2.86 4.43 -3.30
N PHE A 88 2.89 3.46 -2.39
CA PHE A 88 2.48 2.09 -2.72
C PHE A 88 1.04 2.05 -3.22
N LEU A 89 0.12 2.67 -2.49
CA LEU A 89 -1.29 2.64 -2.86
C LEU A 89 -1.56 3.41 -4.15
N VAL A 90 -0.91 4.55 -4.33
CA VAL A 90 -1.03 5.32 -5.57
C VAL A 90 -0.54 4.50 -6.76
N ALA A 91 0.59 3.82 -6.59
CA ALA A 91 1.17 3.01 -7.68
C ALA A 91 0.24 1.87 -8.09
N LYS A 92 -0.46 1.26 -7.14
CA LYS A 92 -1.33 0.13 -7.43
C LYS A 92 -2.81 0.49 -7.57
N SER A 93 -3.15 1.76 -7.44
CA SER A 93 -4.55 2.20 -7.50
C SER A 93 -5.12 2.07 -8.92
N ARG A 94 -6.42 2.17 -8.97
CA ARG A 94 -7.17 2.19 -10.22
C ARG A 94 -6.85 3.43 -11.05
#